data_f7851c90499df2349dd52ec5da5bb1c1
#
_entry.id   f7851c90499df2349dd52ec5da5bb1c1
#
_cell.length_a   1.000
_cell.length_b   1.000
_cell.length_c   1.000
_cell.angle_alpha   90.00
_cell.angle_beta   90.00
_cell.angle_gamma   90.00
#
_symmetry.space_group_name_H-M   'P 1'
#
loop_
_entity.id
_entity.type
_entity.pdbx_description
1 polymer ?
#
loop_
_entity_poly.entity_id
_entity_poly.type
_entity_poly.pdbx_seq_one_letter_code
_entity_poly.pdbx_strand_id
1 'polypeptide(L)'
;MMDKAKGLHTHKPYYYNRELSWLKFNERVLDEAIDKEVPLCERLSFVSIFQSNLDEFFMVRVGTLTDQMIFSADARDNKTQMTAKEQLSEIFTSVGELLRKKDRAYLNLMSEIGEYGIELISFNDIEFADAVYLENYFKHSIMPLLSPQIVGKKQPFPFLRNKEIYAVALLKSKNNEKLGIVPCSSEVFKRLIPIPSDKNKYMLVEELILHFMPQIFSKYTIKSKSLIRIIRNADIDVDDAFYDEDLDYRNTMEKMIRERRKLCPVKMEYSRLLDEKVIVTLCKELKLNKDQIYYSEAPLSMSFISQIRDKLHGKKDLFYVRRVPQNSRYVRSEERRVGKEC
;
A
#
# COMPACT_ATOMS: atom_id res chain seq x y z
N MET A 1 -41.73 -38.32 -17.84
CA MET A 1 -41.30 -37.43 -16.73
C MET A 1 -39.92 -37.88 -16.32
N MET A 2 -38.90 -37.19 -16.83
CA MET A 2 -37.50 -37.45 -16.45
C MET A 2 -37.03 -36.29 -15.59
N ASP A 3 -36.75 -36.62 -14.32
CA ASP A 3 -36.21 -35.70 -13.32
C ASP A 3 -34.84 -35.24 -13.76
N LYS A 4 -34.70 -33.92 -14.01
CA LYS A 4 -33.40 -33.26 -14.16
C LYS A 4 -32.80 -33.14 -12.78
N ALA A 5 -31.95 -34.08 -12.39
CA ALA A 5 -31.10 -33.94 -11.24
C ALA A 5 -30.24 -32.68 -11.37
N LYS A 6 -30.53 -31.66 -10.60
CA LYS A 6 -29.64 -30.50 -10.35
C LYS A 6 -28.33 -31.05 -9.78
N GLY A 7 -27.27 -31.00 -10.56
CA GLY A 7 -25.95 -31.40 -10.11
C GLY A 7 -25.55 -30.49 -8.92
N LEU A 8 -25.55 -31.04 -7.71
CA LEU A 8 -24.86 -30.48 -6.56
C LEU A 8 -23.37 -30.40 -6.95
N HIS A 9 -22.85 -29.21 -7.13
CA HIS A 9 -21.42 -28.98 -7.22
C HIS A 9 -20.80 -29.32 -5.85
N THR A 10 -20.36 -30.55 -5.69
CA THR A 10 -19.62 -30.99 -4.50
C THR A 10 -18.25 -30.31 -4.52
N HIS A 11 -18.08 -29.26 -3.73
CA HIS A 11 -16.76 -28.79 -3.34
C HIS A 11 -15.97 -29.99 -2.85
N LYS A 12 -14.84 -30.28 -3.49
CA LYS A 12 -13.96 -31.34 -3.01
C LYS A 12 -13.33 -30.85 -1.70
N PRO A 13 -13.66 -31.36 -0.52
CA PRO A 13 -13.25 -30.81 0.78
C PRO A 13 -11.75 -30.96 1.07
N TYR A 14 -11.00 -31.56 0.13
CA TYR A 14 -9.56 -31.84 0.28
C TYR A 14 -8.65 -30.74 -0.28
N TYR A 15 -9.21 -29.77 -1.03
CA TYR A 15 -8.43 -28.71 -1.64
C TYR A 15 -8.82 -27.37 -1.07
N TYR A 16 -7.82 -26.60 -0.67
CA TYR A 16 -7.97 -25.22 -0.31
C TYR A 16 -7.64 -24.33 -1.50
N ASN A 17 -8.36 -23.22 -1.67
CA ASN A 17 -8.09 -22.30 -2.77
C ASN A 17 -6.65 -21.76 -2.68
N ARG A 18 -5.96 -21.71 -3.82
CA ARG A 18 -4.54 -21.32 -3.89
C ARG A 18 -4.30 -19.91 -3.38
N GLU A 19 -5.16 -18.96 -3.72
CA GLU A 19 -4.99 -17.56 -3.36
C GLU A 19 -5.29 -17.33 -1.87
N LEU A 20 -6.30 -18.01 -1.34
CA LEU A 20 -6.59 -18.01 0.09
C LEU A 20 -5.48 -18.72 0.90
N SER A 21 -4.90 -19.79 0.36
CA SER A 21 -3.74 -20.46 0.94
C SER A 21 -2.52 -19.54 0.99
N TRP A 22 -2.32 -18.73 -0.05
CA TRP A 22 -1.26 -17.73 -0.08
C TRP A 22 -1.46 -16.66 1.01
N LEU A 23 -2.69 -16.19 1.22
CA LEU A 23 -2.99 -15.26 2.32
C LEU A 23 -2.66 -15.87 3.69
N LYS A 24 -2.92 -17.18 3.90
CA LYS A 24 -2.53 -17.90 5.11
C LYS A 24 -1.00 -18.01 5.26
N PHE A 25 -0.27 -18.14 4.16
CA PHE A 25 1.19 -18.05 4.20
C PHE A 25 1.65 -16.65 4.63
N ASN A 26 1.10 -15.59 4.04
CA ASN A 26 1.47 -14.23 4.40
C ASN A 26 1.02 -13.86 5.83
N GLU A 27 -0.06 -14.47 6.33
CA GLU A 27 -0.45 -14.37 7.75
C GLU A 27 0.66 -14.90 8.67
N ARG A 28 1.28 -16.05 8.35
CA ARG A 28 2.40 -16.58 9.13
C ARG A 28 3.62 -15.65 9.12
N VAL A 29 3.86 -14.93 8.01
CA VAL A 29 4.88 -13.88 7.98
C VAL A 29 4.56 -12.76 8.98
N LEU A 30 3.29 -12.42 9.14
CA LEU A 30 2.85 -11.44 10.14
C LEU A 30 2.92 -12.01 11.57
N ASP A 31 2.74 -13.33 11.75
CA ASP A 31 2.88 -13.98 13.06
C ASP A 31 4.29 -13.85 13.61
N GLU A 32 5.34 -13.90 12.76
CA GLU A 32 6.73 -13.61 13.14
C GLU A 32 6.90 -12.18 13.72
N ALA A 33 6.10 -11.22 13.27
CA ALA A 33 6.09 -9.87 13.84
C ALA A 33 5.48 -9.81 15.25
N ILE A 34 4.68 -10.78 15.61
CA ILE A 34 3.97 -10.85 16.89
C ILE A 34 4.72 -11.73 17.90
N ASP A 35 5.51 -12.68 17.40
CA ASP A 35 6.28 -13.62 18.22
C ASP A 35 7.39 -12.88 19.00
N LYS A 36 7.35 -12.95 20.33
CA LYS A 36 8.30 -12.29 21.23
C LYS A 36 9.69 -12.96 21.27
N GLU A 37 9.81 -14.19 20.78
CA GLU A 37 11.10 -14.86 20.62
C GLU A 37 11.93 -14.27 19.46
N VAL A 38 11.27 -13.55 18.53
CA VAL A 38 11.91 -12.84 17.42
C VAL A 38 12.43 -11.48 17.91
N PRO A 39 13.69 -11.09 17.61
CA PRO A 39 14.24 -9.77 17.99
C PRO A 39 13.39 -8.61 17.47
N LEU A 40 13.26 -7.53 18.25
CA LEU A 40 12.30 -6.45 18.02
C LEU A 40 12.42 -5.77 16.64
N CYS A 41 13.65 -5.49 16.18
CA CYS A 41 13.85 -4.88 14.86
C CYS A 41 13.54 -5.85 13.71
N GLU A 42 13.68 -7.16 13.92
CA GLU A 42 13.27 -8.16 12.93
C GLU A 42 11.74 -8.28 12.89
N ARG A 43 11.08 -8.26 14.06
CA ARG A 43 9.61 -8.21 14.13
C ARG A 43 9.06 -7.02 13.34
N LEU A 44 9.67 -5.85 13.50
CA LEU A 44 9.29 -4.66 12.74
C LEU A 44 9.49 -4.84 11.23
N SER A 45 10.55 -5.57 10.82
CA SER A 45 10.79 -5.91 9.42
C SER A 45 9.71 -6.83 8.86
N PHE A 46 9.25 -7.81 9.65
CA PHE A 46 8.20 -8.73 9.20
C PHE A 46 6.88 -8.01 8.90
N VAL A 47 6.56 -6.91 9.61
CA VAL A 47 5.41 -6.06 9.24
C VAL A 47 5.60 -5.43 7.85
N SER A 48 6.81 -4.95 7.55
CA SER A 48 7.13 -4.37 6.23
C SER A 48 7.09 -5.42 5.13
N ILE A 49 7.64 -6.61 5.39
CA ILE A 49 7.63 -7.76 4.46
C ILE A 49 6.18 -8.19 4.18
N PHE A 50 5.35 -8.34 5.23
CA PHE A 50 3.94 -8.66 5.09
C PHE A 50 3.23 -7.67 4.14
N GLN A 51 3.45 -6.36 4.31
CA GLN A 51 2.82 -5.35 3.46
C GLN A 51 3.33 -5.43 2.03
N SER A 52 4.63 -5.57 1.83
CA SER A 52 5.23 -5.69 0.48
C SER A 52 4.69 -6.92 -0.27
N ASN A 53 4.63 -8.06 0.42
CA ASN A 53 4.05 -9.28 -0.12
C ASN A 53 2.57 -9.10 -0.50
N LEU A 54 1.79 -8.45 0.38
CA LEU A 54 0.37 -8.19 0.12
C LEU A 54 0.18 -7.24 -1.07
N ASP A 55 1.02 -6.21 -1.21
CA ASP A 55 0.98 -5.31 -2.35
C ASP A 55 1.24 -6.06 -3.66
N GLU A 56 2.25 -6.93 -3.69
CA GLU A 56 2.55 -7.76 -4.86
C GLU A 56 1.42 -8.75 -5.18
N PHE A 57 0.83 -9.36 -4.17
CA PHE A 57 -0.34 -10.21 -4.32
C PHE A 57 -1.51 -9.48 -4.99
N PHE A 58 -1.78 -8.23 -4.57
CA PHE A 58 -2.82 -7.43 -5.21
C PHE A 58 -2.46 -7.07 -6.66
N MET A 59 -1.21 -6.69 -6.90
CA MET A 59 -0.75 -6.32 -8.24
C MET A 59 -0.85 -7.48 -9.22
N VAL A 60 -0.46 -8.68 -8.81
CA VAL A 60 -0.36 -9.84 -9.70
C VAL A 60 -1.61 -10.72 -9.62
N ARG A 61 -1.95 -11.25 -8.43
CA ARG A 61 -3.00 -12.26 -8.29
C ARG A 61 -4.40 -11.69 -8.32
N VAL A 62 -4.66 -10.65 -7.51
CA VAL A 62 -5.96 -9.97 -7.51
C VAL A 62 -6.19 -9.29 -8.86
N GLY A 63 -5.14 -8.71 -9.45
CA GLY A 63 -5.18 -8.18 -10.81
C GLY A 63 -5.65 -9.22 -11.83
N THR A 64 -4.99 -10.39 -11.88
CA THR A 64 -5.36 -11.48 -12.77
C THR A 64 -6.80 -11.97 -12.57
N LEU A 65 -7.23 -12.15 -11.30
CA LEU A 65 -8.61 -12.55 -10.99
C LEU A 65 -9.63 -11.47 -11.40
N THR A 66 -9.27 -10.19 -11.28
CA THR A 66 -10.12 -9.08 -11.72
C THR A 66 -10.30 -9.11 -13.24
N ASP A 67 -9.23 -9.35 -13.99
CA ASP A 67 -9.27 -9.50 -15.44
C ASP A 67 -10.09 -10.75 -15.83
N GLN A 68 -9.89 -11.89 -15.15
CA GLN A 68 -10.66 -13.10 -15.35
C GLN A 68 -12.15 -12.90 -15.11
N MET A 69 -12.54 -12.16 -14.06
CA MET A 69 -13.94 -11.84 -13.78
C MET A 69 -14.59 -11.05 -14.92
N ILE A 70 -13.82 -10.22 -15.64
CA ILE A 70 -14.32 -9.38 -16.75
C ILE A 70 -14.41 -10.19 -18.05
N PHE A 71 -13.38 -11.01 -18.37
CA PHE A 71 -13.25 -11.66 -19.66
C PHE A 71 -13.78 -13.09 -19.69
N SER A 72 -13.90 -13.76 -18.54
CA SER A 72 -14.23 -15.18 -18.41
C SER A 72 -15.00 -15.44 -17.12
N ALA A 73 -16.11 -14.72 -16.91
CA ALA A 73 -16.87 -14.72 -15.66
C ALA A 73 -17.30 -16.11 -15.18
N ASP A 74 -17.56 -17.04 -16.10
CA ASP A 74 -17.97 -18.43 -15.81
C ASP A 74 -16.81 -19.39 -15.58
N ALA A 75 -15.56 -18.94 -15.81
CA ALA A 75 -14.38 -19.77 -15.57
C ALA A 75 -14.24 -20.10 -14.09
N ARG A 76 -13.95 -21.35 -13.78
CA ARG A 76 -13.85 -21.86 -12.42
C ARG A 76 -12.46 -22.40 -12.13
N ASP A 77 -12.01 -22.21 -10.90
CA ASP A 77 -10.81 -22.86 -10.40
C ASP A 77 -10.92 -24.39 -10.52
N ASN A 78 -9.88 -25.04 -11.01
CA ASN A 78 -9.92 -26.47 -11.32
C ASN A 78 -9.99 -27.37 -10.06
N LYS A 79 -9.69 -26.86 -8.87
CA LYS A 79 -9.66 -27.58 -7.60
C LYS A 79 -10.87 -27.28 -6.73
N THR A 80 -11.15 -26.01 -6.50
CA THR A 80 -12.22 -25.56 -5.61
C THR A 80 -13.52 -25.25 -6.33
N GLN A 81 -13.49 -25.17 -7.68
CA GLN A 81 -14.64 -24.80 -8.51
C GLN A 81 -15.20 -23.40 -8.24
N MET A 82 -14.45 -22.57 -7.52
CA MET A 82 -14.81 -21.16 -7.27
C MET A 82 -14.65 -20.35 -8.55
N THR A 83 -15.60 -19.46 -8.81
CA THR A 83 -15.46 -18.40 -9.83
C THR A 83 -14.48 -17.32 -9.38
N ALA A 84 -13.96 -16.51 -10.30
CA ALA A 84 -13.10 -15.39 -9.95
C ALA A 84 -13.79 -14.41 -8.98
N LYS A 85 -15.09 -14.17 -9.14
CA LYS A 85 -15.88 -13.32 -8.25
C LYS A 85 -15.96 -13.88 -6.83
N GLU A 86 -16.20 -15.17 -6.67
CA GLU A 86 -16.24 -15.85 -5.36
C GLU A 86 -14.88 -15.78 -4.67
N GLN A 87 -13.79 -16.05 -5.42
CA GLN A 87 -12.43 -15.93 -4.90
C GLN A 87 -12.11 -14.51 -4.44
N LEU A 88 -12.41 -13.50 -5.25
CA LEU A 88 -12.19 -12.09 -4.89
C LEU A 88 -12.97 -11.68 -3.64
N SER A 89 -14.22 -12.10 -3.48
CA SER A 89 -15.02 -11.81 -2.29
C SER A 89 -14.39 -12.36 -1.02
N GLU A 90 -13.93 -13.62 -1.04
CA GLU A 90 -13.24 -14.26 0.09
C GLU A 90 -11.88 -13.59 0.37
N ILE A 91 -11.13 -13.24 -0.68
CA ILE A 91 -9.86 -12.52 -0.56
C ILE A 91 -10.07 -11.18 0.14
N PHE A 92 -11.02 -10.36 -0.31
CA PHE A 92 -11.23 -9.03 0.26
C PHE A 92 -11.64 -9.08 1.73
N THR A 93 -12.47 -10.06 2.10
CA THR A 93 -12.85 -10.31 3.49
C THR A 93 -11.64 -10.68 4.34
N SER A 94 -10.85 -11.67 3.90
CA SER A 94 -9.65 -12.14 4.60
C SER A 94 -8.59 -11.03 4.73
N VAL A 95 -8.39 -10.23 3.69
CA VAL A 95 -7.46 -9.09 3.70
C VAL A 95 -7.88 -8.05 4.72
N GLY A 96 -9.18 -7.75 4.86
CA GLY A 96 -9.67 -6.83 5.87
C GLY A 96 -9.31 -7.26 7.30
N GLU A 97 -9.33 -8.57 7.58
CA GLU A 97 -8.91 -9.12 8.88
C GLU A 97 -7.38 -9.03 9.08
N LEU A 98 -6.62 -9.37 8.05
CA LEU A 98 -5.16 -9.32 8.07
C LEU A 98 -4.64 -7.89 8.26
N LEU A 99 -5.25 -6.89 7.62
CA LEU A 99 -4.87 -5.49 7.78
C LEU A 99 -5.11 -5.01 9.22
N ARG A 100 -6.22 -5.36 9.84
CA ARG A 100 -6.47 -5.05 11.27
C ARG A 100 -5.44 -5.73 12.19
N LYS A 101 -5.04 -6.97 11.89
CA LYS A 101 -3.99 -7.69 12.61
C LYS A 101 -2.64 -7.00 12.46
N LYS A 102 -2.29 -6.58 11.22
CA LYS A 102 -1.09 -5.81 10.90
C LYS A 102 -1.03 -4.49 11.68
N ASP A 103 -2.12 -3.73 11.68
CA ASP A 103 -2.17 -2.43 12.36
C ASP A 103 -1.92 -2.58 13.87
N ARG A 104 -2.56 -3.55 14.52
CA ARG A 104 -2.32 -3.86 15.94
C ARG A 104 -0.88 -4.29 16.21
N ALA A 105 -0.32 -5.17 15.37
CA ALA A 105 1.08 -5.59 15.49
C ALA A 105 2.03 -4.39 15.37
N TYR A 106 1.83 -3.53 14.38
CA TYR A 106 2.62 -2.33 14.17
C TYR A 106 2.55 -1.37 15.35
N LEU A 107 1.36 -1.05 15.86
CA LEU A 107 1.18 -0.12 16.98
C LEU A 107 1.88 -0.65 18.26
N ASN A 108 1.75 -1.94 18.55
CA ASN A 108 2.44 -2.57 19.67
C ASN A 108 3.98 -2.50 19.51
N LEU A 109 4.49 -2.80 18.32
CA LEU A 109 5.92 -2.73 18.03
C LEU A 109 6.47 -1.30 18.15
N MET A 110 5.72 -0.30 17.69
CA MET A 110 6.15 1.09 17.82
C MET A 110 6.14 1.56 19.28
N SER A 111 5.24 1.05 20.11
CA SER A 111 5.28 1.28 21.56
C SER A 111 6.54 0.66 22.19
N GLU A 112 6.87 -0.59 21.85
CA GLU A 112 8.11 -1.25 22.30
C GLU A 112 9.37 -0.51 21.79
N ILE A 113 9.37 -0.01 20.56
CA ILE A 113 10.46 0.81 19.98
C ILE A 113 10.62 2.14 20.72
N GLY A 114 9.53 2.72 21.21
CA GLY A 114 9.54 3.94 22.05
C GLY A 114 10.41 3.79 23.30
N GLU A 115 10.45 2.61 23.91
CA GLU A 115 11.32 2.31 25.06
C GLU A 115 12.83 2.43 24.73
N TYR A 116 13.17 2.29 23.45
CA TYR A 116 14.53 2.48 22.93
C TYR A 116 14.80 3.93 22.47
N GLY A 117 13.82 4.84 22.69
CA GLY A 117 13.93 6.26 22.47
C GLY A 117 13.50 6.73 21.07
N ILE A 118 13.01 5.86 20.17
CA ILE A 118 12.54 6.28 18.85
C ILE A 118 11.02 6.42 18.86
N GLU A 119 10.53 7.62 18.56
CA GLU A 119 9.10 7.95 18.53
C GLU A 119 8.69 8.57 17.20
N LEU A 120 7.54 8.15 16.68
CA LEU A 120 6.82 8.86 15.64
C LEU A 120 5.77 9.74 16.30
N ILE A 121 5.92 11.05 16.17
CA ILE A 121 5.02 12.02 16.79
C ILE A 121 4.00 12.57 15.81
N SER A 122 2.88 13.03 16.36
CA SER A 122 1.84 13.76 15.64
C SER A 122 1.81 15.24 16.08
N PHE A 123 1.07 16.08 15.35
CA PHE A 123 0.87 17.48 15.74
C PHE A 123 0.07 17.67 17.05
N ASN A 124 -0.57 16.62 17.56
CA ASN A 124 -1.30 16.69 18.82
C ASN A 124 -0.36 16.69 20.02
N ASP A 125 0.85 16.12 19.86
CA ASP A 125 1.79 15.83 20.94
C ASP A 125 3.11 16.60 20.76
N ILE A 126 3.09 17.68 19.95
CA ILE A 126 4.30 18.44 19.61
C ILE A 126 4.45 19.68 20.49
N GLU A 127 5.68 19.98 20.88
CA GLU A 127 6.01 21.23 21.56
C GLU A 127 5.94 22.44 20.62
N PHE A 128 5.64 23.61 21.16
CA PHE A 128 5.45 24.84 20.36
C PHE A 128 6.67 25.19 19.50
N ALA A 129 7.88 25.05 20.01
CA ALA A 129 9.12 25.36 19.28
C ALA A 129 9.29 24.44 18.06
N ASP A 130 8.99 23.15 18.21
CA ASP A 130 9.07 22.17 17.12
C ASP A 130 7.95 22.38 16.10
N ALA A 131 6.75 22.76 16.54
CA ALA A 131 5.66 23.11 15.65
C ALA A 131 6.04 24.31 14.75
N VAL A 132 6.65 25.34 15.30
CA VAL A 132 7.17 26.51 14.55
C VAL A 132 8.26 26.08 13.56
N TYR A 133 9.18 25.21 13.97
CA TYR A 133 10.20 24.67 13.07
C TYR A 133 9.57 23.90 11.90
N LEU A 134 8.65 23.00 12.18
CA LEU A 134 7.97 22.19 11.14
C LEU A 134 7.12 23.05 10.20
N GLU A 135 6.49 24.11 10.71
CA GLU A 135 5.77 25.05 9.86
C GLU A 135 6.73 25.78 8.89
N ASN A 136 7.88 26.24 9.38
CA ASN A 136 8.90 26.87 8.56
C ASN A 136 9.51 25.88 7.56
N TYR A 137 9.79 24.66 7.99
CA TYR A 137 10.28 23.59 7.10
C TYR A 137 9.27 23.27 6.02
N PHE A 138 7.98 23.15 6.38
CA PHE A 138 6.91 22.95 5.40
C PHE A 138 6.86 24.09 4.37
N LYS A 139 6.85 25.36 4.83
CA LYS A 139 6.73 26.53 3.95
C LYS A 139 7.90 26.67 2.96
N HIS A 140 9.12 26.40 3.43
CA HIS A 140 10.33 26.68 2.62
C HIS A 140 10.84 25.45 1.86
N SER A 141 10.63 24.23 2.37
CA SER A 141 11.24 23.03 1.80
C SER A 141 10.22 22.09 1.14
N ILE A 142 8.97 22.07 1.62
CA ILE A 142 7.96 21.13 1.10
C ILE A 142 6.96 21.83 0.18
N MET A 143 6.31 22.89 0.65
CA MET A 143 5.25 23.56 -0.08
C MET A 143 5.63 24.00 -1.50
N PRO A 144 6.85 24.52 -1.80
CA PRO A 144 7.23 24.90 -3.15
C PRO A 144 7.33 23.72 -4.15
N LEU A 145 7.51 22.51 -3.64
CA LEU A 145 7.65 21.28 -4.46
C LEU A 145 6.33 20.52 -4.60
N LEU A 146 5.28 20.93 -3.90
CA LEU A 146 3.98 20.29 -3.99
C LEU A 146 3.25 20.64 -5.28
N SER A 147 2.53 19.68 -5.82
CA SER A 147 1.66 19.83 -6.98
C SER A 147 0.19 19.56 -6.61
N PRO A 148 -0.46 20.47 -5.85
CA PRO A 148 -1.83 20.28 -5.42
C PRO A 148 -2.79 20.35 -6.61
N GLN A 149 -3.77 19.45 -6.63
CA GLN A 149 -4.78 19.36 -7.68
C GLN A 149 -6.17 19.49 -7.07
N ILE A 150 -7.08 20.17 -7.80
CA ILE A 150 -8.48 20.31 -7.40
C ILE A 150 -9.34 19.66 -8.48
N VAL A 151 -9.97 18.56 -8.13
CA VAL A 151 -10.88 17.83 -9.02
C VAL A 151 -12.25 18.49 -8.98
N GLY A 152 -12.77 18.82 -10.14
CA GLY A 152 -14.08 19.43 -10.30
C GLY A 152 -14.73 19.03 -11.64
N LYS A 153 -15.95 19.50 -11.90
CA LYS A 153 -16.72 19.11 -13.09
C LYS A 153 -16.01 19.32 -14.45
N LYS A 154 -15.04 20.24 -14.50
CA LYS A 154 -14.32 20.60 -15.73
C LYS A 154 -12.90 20.05 -15.80
N GLN A 155 -12.39 19.42 -14.73
CA GLN A 155 -11.04 18.90 -14.65
C GLN A 155 -11.12 17.39 -14.52
N PRO A 156 -10.41 16.63 -15.37
CA PRO A 156 -10.36 15.18 -15.26
C PRO A 156 -9.72 14.77 -13.93
N PHE A 157 -10.11 13.60 -13.43
CA PHE A 157 -9.48 13.01 -12.25
C PHE A 157 -8.01 12.68 -12.58
N PRO A 158 -7.04 13.06 -11.72
CA PRO A 158 -5.64 12.82 -11.98
C PRO A 158 -5.30 11.33 -11.93
N PHE A 159 -4.29 10.94 -12.70
CA PHE A 159 -3.73 9.61 -12.55
C PHE A 159 -2.95 9.51 -11.24
N LEU A 160 -3.42 8.65 -10.34
CA LEU A 160 -2.74 8.37 -9.08
C LEU A 160 -1.78 7.18 -9.30
N ARG A 161 -0.49 7.39 -9.03
CA ARG A 161 0.55 6.38 -9.23
C ARG A 161 0.39 5.19 -8.26
N ASN A 162 0.87 4.04 -8.70
CA ASN A 162 0.87 2.82 -7.89
C ASN A 162 1.75 2.97 -6.65
N LYS A 163 1.29 2.45 -5.49
CA LYS A 163 1.98 2.46 -4.19
C LYS A 163 2.25 3.83 -3.58
N GLU A 164 1.96 4.93 -4.27
CA GLU A 164 2.16 6.27 -3.73
C GLU A 164 1.07 6.70 -2.74
N ILE A 165 1.47 7.57 -1.81
CA ILE A 165 0.57 8.17 -0.81
C ILE A 165 0.12 9.54 -1.32
N TYR A 166 -1.16 9.82 -1.15
CA TYR A 166 -1.78 11.11 -1.48
C TYR A 166 -2.54 11.64 -0.28
N ALA A 167 -2.41 12.93 0.01
CA ALA A 167 -3.30 13.61 0.92
C ALA A 167 -4.54 14.08 0.15
N VAL A 168 -5.73 13.70 0.61
CA VAL A 168 -7.01 14.08 -0.01
C VAL A 168 -7.87 14.86 0.97
N ALA A 169 -8.66 15.79 0.46
CA ALA A 169 -9.58 16.56 1.28
C ALA A 169 -10.87 16.95 0.54
N LEU A 170 -11.97 17.01 1.30
CA LEU A 170 -13.19 17.66 0.86
C LEU A 170 -13.07 19.17 1.06
N LEU A 171 -12.99 19.89 -0.04
CA LEU A 171 -12.85 21.33 -0.11
C LEU A 171 -14.22 21.97 -0.31
N LYS A 172 -14.61 22.89 0.57
CA LYS A 172 -15.88 23.65 0.46
C LYS A 172 -15.58 25.12 0.13
N SER A 173 -16.24 25.66 -0.91
CA SER A 173 -16.24 27.06 -1.25
C SER A 173 -17.67 27.52 -1.50
N LYS A 174 -18.20 28.44 -0.70
CA LYS A 174 -19.60 28.92 -0.77
C LYS A 174 -20.58 27.75 -0.95
N ASN A 175 -21.05 27.50 -2.17
CA ASN A 175 -22.03 26.46 -2.49
C ASN A 175 -21.45 25.22 -3.21
N ASN A 176 -20.15 25.16 -3.43
CA ASN A 176 -19.52 24.08 -4.20
C ASN A 176 -18.56 23.26 -3.33
N GLU A 177 -18.67 21.95 -3.43
CA GLU A 177 -17.72 21.00 -2.86
C GLU A 177 -16.84 20.43 -3.98
N LYS A 178 -15.54 20.28 -3.71
CA LYS A 178 -14.52 19.76 -4.61
C LYS A 178 -13.60 18.81 -3.88
N LEU A 179 -12.92 17.94 -4.60
CA LEU A 179 -11.89 17.08 -4.05
C LEU A 179 -10.52 17.72 -4.28
N GLY A 180 -9.77 17.96 -3.20
CA GLY A 180 -8.36 18.34 -3.24
C GLY A 180 -7.49 17.09 -3.13
N ILE A 181 -6.44 17.00 -3.95
CA ILE A 181 -5.48 15.89 -3.97
C ILE A 181 -4.07 16.47 -3.98
N VAL A 182 -3.21 15.99 -3.08
CA VAL A 182 -1.79 16.41 -2.98
C VAL A 182 -0.92 15.15 -2.96
N PRO A 183 0.00 14.96 -3.94
CA PRO A 183 0.95 13.85 -3.88
C PRO A 183 1.94 14.05 -2.72
N CYS A 184 2.21 12.95 -1.98
CA CYS A 184 3.19 12.89 -0.90
C CYS A 184 4.38 12.02 -1.32
N SER A 185 4.95 12.27 -2.51
CA SER A 185 5.94 11.39 -3.12
C SER A 185 7.19 11.22 -2.29
N SER A 186 7.54 9.96 -2.01
CA SER A 186 8.79 9.60 -1.31
C SER A 186 10.05 9.81 -2.16
N GLU A 187 9.90 9.99 -3.46
CA GLU A 187 11.02 10.32 -4.36
C GLU A 187 11.46 11.79 -4.21
N VAL A 188 10.53 12.66 -3.83
CA VAL A 188 10.79 14.10 -3.69
C VAL A 188 11.16 14.47 -2.28
N PHE A 189 10.57 13.81 -1.26
CA PHE A 189 10.71 14.18 0.14
C PHE A 189 11.34 13.07 0.97
N LYS A 190 12.22 13.45 1.90
CA LYS A 190 12.64 12.53 2.97
C LYS A 190 11.43 12.20 3.81
N ARG A 191 11.14 10.91 3.97
CA ARG A 191 9.90 10.48 4.61
C ARG A 191 9.89 10.68 6.11
N LEU A 192 11.03 10.44 6.80
CA LEU A 192 11.21 10.71 8.22
C LEU A 192 11.84 12.10 8.41
N ILE A 193 11.08 13.02 8.97
CA ILE A 193 11.53 14.38 9.32
C ILE A 193 11.96 14.36 10.79
N PRO A 194 13.24 14.64 11.10
CA PRO A 194 13.71 14.71 12.49
C PRO A 194 13.14 15.92 13.19
N ILE A 195 12.85 15.78 14.47
CA ILE A 195 12.40 16.87 15.36
C ILE A 195 13.60 17.51 16.03
N PRO A 196 13.78 18.85 16.00
CA PRO A 196 14.98 19.50 16.50
C PRO A 196 15.21 19.36 18.01
N SER A 197 14.14 19.37 18.81
CA SER A 197 14.23 19.25 20.28
C SER A 197 14.71 17.88 20.72
N ASP A 198 14.43 16.83 19.94
CA ASP A 198 14.83 15.46 20.23
C ASP A 198 15.19 14.69 18.94
N LYS A 199 16.47 14.34 18.83
CA LYS A 199 17.02 13.63 17.65
C LYS A 199 16.40 12.24 17.41
N ASN A 200 15.67 11.72 18.37
CA ASN A 200 15.04 10.41 18.31
C ASN A 200 13.54 10.49 17.97
N LYS A 201 12.98 11.69 17.88
CA LYS A 201 11.60 11.94 17.49
C LYS A 201 11.51 12.29 16.01
N TYR A 202 10.54 11.73 15.34
CA TYR A 202 10.34 11.91 13.90
C TYR A 202 8.88 12.15 13.57
N MET A 203 8.64 12.90 12.51
CA MET A 203 7.32 13.02 11.87
C MET A 203 7.37 12.48 10.45
N LEU A 204 6.33 11.79 10.04
CA LEU A 204 6.18 11.36 8.63
C LEU A 204 5.80 12.57 7.77
N VAL A 205 6.45 12.72 6.61
CA VAL A 205 6.21 13.85 5.70
C VAL A 205 4.77 13.93 5.22
N GLU A 206 4.12 12.78 4.99
CA GLU A 206 2.71 12.71 4.62
C GLU A 206 1.78 13.26 5.72
N GLU A 207 2.12 13.06 6.98
CA GLU A 207 1.39 13.64 8.12
C GLU A 207 1.58 15.16 8.20
N LEU A 208 2.79 15.62 7.93
CA LEU A 208 3.08 17.07 7.86
C LEU A 208 2.29 17.72 6.72
N ILE A 209 2.28 17.13 5.52
CA ILE A 209 1.50 17.63 4.39
C ILE A 209 0.00 17.63 4.72
N LEU A 210 -0.50 16.55 5.31
CA LEU A 210 -1.90 16.43 5.69
C LEU A 210 -2.29 17.49 6.74
N HIS A 211 -1.39 17.80 7.70
CA HIS A 211 -1.63 18.85 8.70
C HIS A 211 -1.81 20.21 8.02
N PHE A 212 -0.89 20.58 7.11
CA PHE A 212 -0.87 21.89 6.45
C PHE A 212 -1.75 21.99 5.19
N MET A 213 -2.60 21.01 4.91
CA MET A 213 -3.57 21.13 3.80
C MET A 213 -4.42 22.42 3.82
N PRO A 214 -4.82 22.99 4.99
CA PRO A 214 -5.51 24.29 5.01
C PRO A 214 -4.69 25.44 4.43
N GLN A 215 -3.36 25.42 4.56
CA GLN A 215 -2.49 26.43 3.95
C GLN A 215 -2.34 26.21 2.44
N ILE A 216 -2.26 24.95 1.99
CA ILE A 216 -2.19 24.58 0.56
C ILE A 216 -3.48 25.03 -0.15
N PHE A 217 -4.63 24.78 0.44
CA PHE A 217 -5.94 25.12 -0.11
C PHE A 217 -6.58 26.33 0.59
N SER A 218 -5.83 27.40 0.79
CA SER A 218 -6.22 28.58 1.59
C SER A 218 -7.52 29.27 1.16
N LYS A 219 -7.96 29.09 -0.10
CA LYS A 219 -9.23 29.61 -0.65
C LYS A 219 -10.46 28.75 -0.34
N TYR A 220 -10.27 27.63 0.38
CA TYR A 220 -11.31 26.63 0.67
C TYR A 220 -11.36 26.33 2.15
N THR A 221 -12.54 25.95 2.64
CA THR A 221 -12.69 25.33 3.96
C THR A 221 -12.59 23.83 3.83
N ILE A 222 -11.70 23.18 4.58
CA ILE A 222 -11.56 21.72 4.59
C ILE A 222 -12.63 21.12 5.53
N LYS A 223 -13.43 20.19 5.03
CA LYS A 223 -14.47 19.47 5.78
C LYS A 223 -13.98 18.16 6.35
N SER A 224 -13.26 17.40 5.55
CA SER A 224 -12.58 16.17 5.96
C SER A 224 -11.30 16.03 5.17
N LYS A 225 -10.30 15.35 5.75
CA LYS A 225 -9.02 15.08 5.09
C LYS A 225 -8.46 13.74 5.56
N SER A 226 -7.77 13.04 4.67
CA SER A 226 -7.12 11.76 4.95
C SER A 226 -5.94 11.54 4.02
N LEU A 227 -5.07 10.62 4.39
CA LEU A 227 -4.13 10.03 3.46
C LEU A 227 -4.82 8.87 2.75
N ILE A 228 -4.50 8.67 1.48
CA ILE A 228 -4.90 7.49 0.72
C ILE A 228 -3.69 6.88 0.04
N ARG A 229 -3.73 5.56 -0.18
CA ARG A 229 -2.73 4.81 -0.94
C ARG A 229 -3.44 3.82 -1.85
N ILE A 230 -2.98 3.70 -3.09
CA ILE A 230 -3.63 2.89 -4.13
C ILE A 230 -2.67 1.82 -4.60
N ILE A 231 -3.17 0.61 -4.77
CA ILE A 231 -2.48 -0.48 -5.47
C ILE A 231 -3.19 -0.73 -6.79
N ARG A 232 -2.40 -0.84 -7.86
CA ARG A 232 -2.87 -1.09 -9.22
C ARG A 232 -2.52 -2.49 -9.69
N ASN A 233 -3.29 -2.99 -10.65
CA ASN A 233 -2.99 -4.23 -11.36
C ASN A 233 -1.68 -4.07 -12.14
N ALA A 234 -0.76 -5.00 -12.02
CA ALA A 234 0.59 -5.12 -12.62
C ALA A 234 1.26 -3.80 -13.06
N ASP A 235 2.49 -3.61 -12.60
CA ASP A 235 3.37 -2.54 -13.09
C ASP A 235 3.87 -2.92 -14.49
N ILE A 236 3.35 -2.24 -15.51
CA ILE A 236 4.03 -2.15 -16.79
C ILE A 236 4.65 -0.77 -16.77
N ASP A 237 5.97 -0.71 -16.84
CA ASP A 237 6.67 0.53 -17.14
C ASP A 237 6.09 1.09 -18.45
N VAL A 238 5.38 2.20 -18.31
CA VAL A 238 4.70 2.86 -19.44
C VAL A 238 5.73 3.35 -20.46
N ASP A 239 6.98 3.50 -20.02
CA ASP A 239 8.09 3.99 -20.86
C ASP A 239 8.57 2.94 -21.88
N ASP A 240 8.43 1.62 -21.62
CA ASP A 240 8.82 0.58 -22.57
C ASP A 240 7.79 0.34 -23.69
N ALA A 241 6.59 0.86 -23.57
CA ALA A 241 5.49 0.59 -24.52
C ALA A 241 5.50 1.51 -25.77
N PHE A 242 6.34 2.55 -25.79
CA PHE A 242 6.29 3.60 -26.82
C PHE A 242 7.34 3.48 -27.94
N TYR A 243 8.20 2.46 -27.94
CA TYR A 243 9.36 2.41 -28.87
C TYR A 243 9.26 1.39 -30.01
N ASP A 244 8.07 0.91 -30.37
CA ASP A 244 7.92 0.03 -31.52
C ASP A 244 7.28 0.79 -32.69
N GLU A 245 8.11 1.36 -33.58
CA GLU A 245 7.69 2.28 -34.67
C GLU A 245 6.93 1.61 -35.83
N ASP A 246 6.81 0.26 -35.86
CA ASP A 246 6.27 -0.48 -37.01
C ASP A 246 4.88 -1.13 -36.79
N LEU A 247 4.13 -0.74 -35.77
CA LEU A 247 2.82 -1.33 -35.49
C LEU A 247 1.66 -0.55 -36.11
N ASP A 248 0.80 -1.26 -36.84
CA ASP A 248 -0.49 -0.77 -37.34
C ASP A 248 -1.26 -0.03 -36.21
N TYR A 249 -1.73 1.17 -36.51
CA TYR A 249 -2.41 2.08 -35.57
C TYR A 249 -3.53 1.40 -34.78
N ARG A 250 -4.28 0.47 -35.40
CA ARG A 250 -5.33 -0.29 -34.75
C ARG A 250 -4.78 -1.25 -33.69
N ASN A 251 -3.72 -1.97 -34.01
CA ASN A 251 -3.05 -2.90 -33.08
C ASN A 251 -2.40 -2.14 -31.93
N THR A 252 -1.83 -0.95 -32.20
CA THR A 252 -1.27 -0.04 -31.19
C THR A 252 -2.37 0.46 -30.24
N MET A 253 -3.53 0.87 -30.76
CA MET A 253 -4.66 1.32 -29.93
C MET A 253 -5.26 0.17 -29.10
N GLU A 254 -5.39 -1.04 -29.66
CA GLU A 254 -5.83 -2.21 -28.88
C GLU A 254 -4.84 -2.58 -27.80
N LYS A 255 -3.53 -2.51 -28.06
CA LYS A 255 -2.46 -2.71 -27.08
C LYS A 255 -2.54 -1.65 -25.99
N MET A 256 -2.65 -0.36 -26.34
CA MET A 256 -2.80 0.75 -25.37
C MET A 256 -4.06 0.60 -24.50
N ILE A 257 -5.18 0.14 -25.06
CA ILE A 257 -6.42 -0.11 -24.29
C ILE A 257 -6.23 -1.26 -23.32
N ARG A 258 -5.56 -2.34 -23.73
CA ARG A 258 -5.22 -3.49 -22.86
C ARG A 258 -4.26 -3.07 -21.74
N GLU A 259 -3.25 -2.28 -22.05
CA GLU A 259 -2.27 -1.77 -21.08
C GLU A 259 -2.90 -0.81 -20.08
N ARG A 260 -3.77 0.12 -20.51
CA ARG A 260 -4.56 0.98 -19.61
C ARG A 260 -5.47 0.19 -18.68
N ARG A 261 -6.00 -0.97 -19.10
CA ARG A 261 -6.79 -1.86 -18.24
C ARG A 261 -5.92 -2.58 -17.21
N LYS A 262 -4.70 -2.97 -17.56
CA LYS A 262 -3.73 -3.57 -16.64
C LYS A 262 -3.32 -2.64 -15.48
N LEU A 263 -3.46 -1.33 -15.65
CA LEU A 263 -3.19 -0.33 -14.62
C LEU A 263 -4.42 0.04 -13.75
N CYS A 264 -5.49 -0.77 -13.80
CA CYS A 264 -6.68 -0.50 -12.98
C CYS A 264 -6.36 -0.62 -11.49
N PRO A 265 -6.87 0.31 -10.66
CA PRO A 265 -6.80 0.16 -9.21
C PRO A 265 -7.50 -1.13 -8.75
N VAL A 266 -6.87 -1.84 -7.83
CA VAL A 266 -7.38 -3.11 -7.24
C VAL A 266 -7.56 -3.01 -5.73
N LYS A 267 -6.92 -2.03 -5.08
CA LYS A 267 -7.04 -1.77 -3.64
C LYS A 267 -6.84 -0.29 -3.35
N MET A 268 -7.56 0.25 -2.37
CA MET A 268 -7.30 1.54 -1.75
C MET A 268 -7.27 1.41 -0.22
N GLU A 269 -6.30 2.05 0.41
CA GLU A 269 -6.22 2.20 1.86
C GLU A 269 -6.36 3.69 2.21
N TYR A 270 -6.94 4.00 3.39
CA TYR A 270 -7.04 5.36 3.90
C TYR A 270 -6.81 5.41 5.41
N SER A 271 -6.24 6.54 5.90
CA SER A 271 -5.74 6.62 7.29
C SER A 271 -6.68 7.32 8.26
N ARG A 272 -7.66 8.08 7.78
CA ARG A 272 -8.60 8.85 8.62
C ARG A 272 -10.00 8.81 8.02
N LEU A 273 -11.00 8.92 8.88
CA LEU A 273 -12.39 8.95 8.43
C LEU A 273 -12.60 10.09 7.42
N LEU A 274 -13.10 9.74 6.27
CA LEU A 274 -13.45 10.64 5.18
C LEU A 274 -14.96 10.82 5.10
N ASP A 275 -15.38 12.00 4.65
CA ASP A 275 -16.77 12.23 4.26
C ASP A 275 -17.20 11.20 3.20
N GLU A 276 -18.40 10.66 3.33
CA GLU A 276 -18.92 9.62 2.42
C GLU A 276 -18.90 10.06 0.96
N LYS A 277 -19.12 11.34 0.69
CA LYS A 277 -19.04 11.89 -0.66
C LYS A 277 -17.66 11.75 -1.29
N VAL A 278 -16.60 11.88 -0.47
CA VAL A 278 -15.21 11.68 -0.93
C VAL A 278 -15.00 10.22 -1.28
N ILE A 279 -15.42 9.30 -0.40
CA ILE A 279 -15.31 7.86 -0.64
C ILE A 279 -16.06 7.48 -1.92
N VAL A 280 -17.31 7.91 -2.08
CA VAL A 280 -18.13 7.64 -3.28
C VAL A 280 -17.46 8.20 -4.53
N THR A 281 -16.89 9.41 -4.47
CA THR A 281 -16.18 10.02 -5.59
C THR A 281 -14.94 9.21 -5.95
N LEU A 282 -14.12 8.85 -4.96
CA LEU A 282 -12.92 8.05 -5.18
C LEU A 282 -13.27 6.67 -5.76
N CYS A 283 -14.29 5.98 -5.21
CA CYS A 283 -14.77 4.71 -5.75
C CYS A 283 -15.14 4.81 -7.22
N LYS A 284 -15.91 5.84 -7.57
CA LYS A 284 -16.37 6.07 -8.94
C LYS A 284 -15.22 6.34 -9.90
N GLU A 285 -14.33 7.26 -9.54
CA GLU A 285 -13.22 7.68 -10.39
C GLU A 285 -12.16 6.58 -10.54
N LEU A 286 -11.92 5.81 -9.47
CA LEU A 286 -10.97 4.70 -9.43
C LEU A 286 -11.58 3.37 -9.87
N LYS A 287 -12.92 3.30 -10.07
CA LYS A 287 -13.66 2.08 -10.41
C LYS A 287 -13.47 0.96 -9.36
N LEU A 288 -13.38 1.33 -8.09
CA LEU A 288 -13.28 0.42 -6.96
C LEU A 288 -14.65 0.17 -6.33
N ASN A 289 -14.86 -1.05 -5.85
CA ASN A 289 -15.99 -1.40 -4.99
C ASN A 289 -15.64 -1.12 -3.52
N LYS A 290 -16.67 -1.04 -2.65
CA LYS A 290 -16.47 -0.75 -1.22
C LYS A 290 -15.64 -1.81 -0.48
N ASP A 291 -15.70 -3.06 -0.92
CA ASP A 291 -14.94 -4.19 -0.36
C ASP A 291 -13.43 -4.18 -0.70
N GLN A 292 -13.03 -3.32 -1.64
CA GLN A 292 -11.63 -3.09 -2.02
C GLN A 292 -10.99 -1.90 -1.27
N ILE A 293 -11.73 -1.30 -0.32
CA ILE A 293 -11.32 -0.09 0.39
C ILE A 293 -11.15 -0.42 1.88
N TYR A 294 -9.98 -0.12 2.41
CA TYR A 294 -9.62 -0.49 3.77
C TYR A 294 -9.18 0.73 4.58
N TYR A 295 -9.70 0.83 5.80
CA TYR A 295 -9.19 1.76 6.80
C TYR A 295 -7.95 1.17 7.46
N SER A 296 -6.93 1.99 7.73
CA SER A 296 -5.72 1.61 8.44
C SER A 296 -5.38 2.65 9.51
N GLU A 297 -5.13 2.18 10.74
CA GLU A 297 -4.65 3.00 11.85
C GLU A 297 -3.14 3.19 11.79
N ALA A 298 -2.45 2.26 11.16
CA ALA A 298 -1.01 2.34 10.91
C ALA A 298 -0.71 3.18 9.65
N PRO A 299 0.54 3.66 9.48
CA PRO A 299 0.97 4.32 8.24
C PRO A 299 0.69 3.47 7.01
N LEU A 300 0.21 4.11 5.93
CA LEU A 300 -0.22 3.41 4.71
C LEU A 300 0.91 2.73 3.94
N SER A 301 2.16 3.02 4.26
CA SER A 301 3.33 2.35 3.71
C SER A 301 4.36 2.14 4.81
N MET A 302 4.96 0.96 4.87
CA MET A 302 5.97 0.58 5.86
C MET A 302 7.41 0.78 5.37
N SER A 303 7.63 1.46 4.24
CA SER A 303 8.97 1.63 3.65
C SER A 303 9.96 2.40 4.53
N PHE A 304 9.48 3.20 5.48
CA PHE A 304 10.33 3.95 6.42
C PHE A 304 10.95 3.08 7.53
N ILE A 305 10.45 1.86 7.71
CA ILE A 305 10.92 0.94 8.77
C ILE A 305 12.42 0.66 8.66
N SER A 306 12.96 0.55 7.45
CA SER A 306 14.41 0.39 7.25
C SER A 306 15.20 1.54 7.90
N GLN A 307 14.72 2.79 7.76
CA GLN A 307 15.37 3.97 8.35
C GLN A 307 15.33 3.96 9.87
N ILE A 308 14.25 3.43 10.49
CA ILE A 308 14.17 3.24 11.96
C ILE A 308 15.18 2.16 12.40
N ARG A 309 15.23 1.03 11.70
CA ARG A 309 16.18 -0.06 12.00
C ARG A 309 17.64 0.42 11.93
N ASP A 310 17.97 1.22 10.92
CA ASP A 310 19.34 1.77 10.75
C ASP A 310 19.77 2.61 11.95
N LYS A 311 18.84 3.33 12.58
CA LYS A 311 19.12 4.11 13.79
C LYS A 311 19.35 3.24 15.03
N LEU A 312 18.83 2.04 15.05
CA LEU A 312 18.98 1.07 16.15
C LEU A 312 20.11 0.06 15.95
N HIS A 313 20.84 0.14 14.86
CA HIS A 313 21.90 -0.84 14.49
C HIS A 313 22.97 -1.05 15.57
N GLY A 314 23.19 -0.07 16.45
CA GLY A 314 24.10 -0.20 17.58
C GLY A 314 23.61 -1.12 18.72
N LYS A 315 22.31 -1.46 18.75
CA LYS A 315 21.68 -2.27 19.80
C LYS A 315 21.52 -3.72 19.30
N LYS A 316 22.57 -4.53 19.52
CA LYS A 316 22.70 -5.89 18.95
C LYS A 316 21.56 -6.83 19.34
N ASP A 317 21.01 -6.68 20.54
CA ASP A 317 19.92 -7.53 21.06
C ASP A 317 18.61 -7.40 20.29
N LEU A 318 18.47 -6.32 19.52
CA LEU A 318 17.28 -6.05 18.69
C LEU A 318 17.31 -6.73 17.33
N PHE A 319 18.41 -7.40 16.99
CA PHE A 319 18.65 -8.02 15.68
C PHE A 319 19.08 -9.47 15.83
N TYR A 320 18.82 -10.29 14.82
CA TYR A 320 19.43 -11.60 14.74
C TYR A 320 20.96 -11.51 14.68
N VAL A 321 21.61 -12.44 15.34
CA VAL A 321 23.06 -12.59 15.22
C VAL A 321 23.41 -12.92 13.77
N ARG A 322 24.26 -12.09 13.17
CA ARG A 322 24.70 -12.29 11.79
C ARG A 322 25.40 -13.65 11.65
N ARG A 323 24.79 -14.55 10.92
CA ARG A 323 25.39 -15.83 10.58
C ARG A 323 26.38 -15.63 9.45
N VAL A 324 27.62 -16.09 9.66
CA VAL A 324 28.63 -16.14 8.60
C VAL A 324 28.36 -17.40 7.78
N PRO A 325 28.16 -17.28 6.45
CA PRO A 325 28.00 -18.44 5.59
C PRO A 325 29.20 -19.37 5.75
N GLN A 326 28.96 -20.64 6.04
CA GLN A 326 30.02 -21.65 6.10
C GLN A 326 30.17 -22.31 4.73
N ASN A 327 31.41 -22.52 4.33
CA ASN A 327 31.67 -23.27 3.11
C ASN A 327 31.22 -24.74 3.29
N SER A 328 30.58 -25.27 2.26
CA SER A 328 30.24 -26.69 2.23
C SER A 328 31.52 -27.52 2.33
N ARG A 329 31.54 -28.56 3.19
CA ARG A 329 32.64 -29.52 3.27
C ARG A 329 32.81 -30.33 1.99
N TYR A 330 31.78 -30.40 1.13
CA TYR A 330 31.72 -31.30 -0.02
C TYR A 330 31.74 -30.57 -1.36
N VAL A 331 31.53 -29.24 -1.40
CA VAL A 331 31.47 -28.46 -2.64
C VAL A 331 32.44 -27.30 -2.56
N ARG A 332 33.43 -27.29 -3.46
CA ARG A 332 34.37 -26.18 -3.61
C ARG A 332 33.61 -24.94 -4.17
N SER A 333 33.96 -23.74 -3.72
CA SER A 333 33.29 -22.48 -4.10
C SER A 333 33.28 -22.19 -5.60
N GLU A 334 34.22 -22.77 -6.34
CA GLU A 334 34.37 -22.65 -7.80
C GLU A 334 33.28 -23.46 -8.53
N GLU A 335 32.85 -24.61 -8.03
CA GLU A 335 31.80 -25.42 -8.62
C GLU A 335 30.42 -24.77 -8.50
N ARG A 336 30.22 -23.85 -7.56
CA ARG A 336 29.00 -23.06 -7.42
C ARG A 336 28.85 -21.94 -8.45
N ARG A 337 29.95 -21.47 -9.04
CA ARG A 337 29.92 -20.41 -10.07
C ARG A 337 29.49 -20.93 -11.43
N VAL A 338 29.86 -22.18 -11.77
CA VAL A 338 29.51 -22.81 -13.06
C VAL A 338 28.02 -23.03 -13.20
N GLY A 339 27.25 -23.24 -12.13
CA GLY A 339 25.79 -23.43 -12.18
C GLY A 339 24.96 -22.14 -12.21
N LYS A 340 25.58 -20.96 -12.21
CA LYS A 340 24.89 -19.67 -12.28
C LYS A 340 24.97 -18.97 -13.63
N GLU A 341 25.67 -19.53 -14.57
CA GLU A 341 25.81 -18.99 -15.93
C GLU A 341 24.95 -19.73 -16.98
N CYS A 342 23.91 -20.44 -16.51
CA CYS A 342 22.88 -20.99 -17.39
C CYS A 342 21.55 -20.30 -17.16
#